data_527b090e06f46474afa004b295fe5a6d
#
_entry.id   527b090e06f46474afa004b295fe5a6d
#
_cell.length_a   1.000
_cell.length_b   1.000
_cell.length_c   1.000
_cell.angle_alpha   90.00
_cell.angle_beta   90.00
_cell.angle_gamma   90.00
#
_symmetry.space_group_name_H-M   'P 1'
#
loop_
_entity.id
_entity.type
_entity.pdbx_description
1 polymer ?
#
loop_
_entity_poly.entity_id
_entity_poly.type
_entity_poly.pdbx_seq_one_letter_code
_entity_poly.pdbx_strand_id
1 'polypeptide(L)'
;EAKSLGCNRRQLLALAASAAVAGPLGAQAQDRTHFAARPLRVVVPFAAGGATDVIARVLGERMGQRFGQSVVVDNKPGAAGLIAGEAVAKAQPDGMTALLGTTSSMLTNKYLYKKTPYDPLTDLTPLVRVCLAPIALVVTADTPAQNLQEFMAWIQAMKGKLSYGSYGIGSHGQLACTTLSEVGGADMTHVAYKGEAPMVQDLLGGQVKIGMGSLLSLKSHIDAGKLRALAVTGPRRVPLLPDVPTFAEA
;
A
#
# COMPACT_ATOMS: atom_id res chain seq x y z
N GLU A 1 -51.89 48.55 -44.61
CA GLU A 1 -52.70 48.15 -43.46
C GLU A 1 -51.94 47.13 -42.63
N ALA A 2 -51.37 47.55 -41.54
CA ALA A 2 -50.69 46.69 -40.57
C ALA A 2 -51.71 46.15 -39.55
N LYS A 3 -52.05 44.86 -39.61
CA LYS A 3 -52.85 44.20 -38.58
C LYS A 3 -51.99 44.01 -37.32
N SER A 4 -52.30 44.74 -36.28
CA SER A 4 -51.75 44.53 -34.94
C SER A 4 -52.24 43.18 -34.36
N LEU A 5 -51.39 42.23 -34.21
CA LEU A 5 -51.66 41.00 -33.47
C LEU A 5 -51.69 41.33 -31.97
N GLY A 6 -52.89 41.64 -31.45
CA GLY A 6 -53.14 41.87 -30.03
C GLY A 6 -53.00 40.56 -29.26
N CYS A 7 -51.93 40.39 -28.55
CA CYS A 7 -51.71 39.24 -27.66
C CYS A 7 -52.63 39.40 -26.42
N ASN A 8 -53.61 38.53 -26.28
CA ASN A 8 -54.64 38.62 -25.25
C ASN A 8 -54.06 38.13 -23.91
N ARG A 9 -54.40 38.81 -22.77
CA ARG A 9 -53.90 38.54 -21.43
C ARG A 9 -54.05 37.08 -20.99
N ARG A 10 -55.04 36.37 -21.54
CA ARG A 10 -55.24 34.92 -21.35
C ARG A 10 -54.19 34.06 -22.05
N GLN A 11 -53.69 34.51 -23.22
CA GLN A 11 -52.64 33.79 -23.97
C GLN A 11 -51.26 33.96 -23.30
N LEU A 12 -51.01 35.12 -22.67
CA LEU A 12 -49.79 35.34 -21.87
C LEU A 12 -49.79 34.51 -20.60
N LEU A 13 -50.93 34.33 -19.93
CA LEU A 13 -51.06 33.48 -18.76
C LEU A 13 -50.96 31.99 -19.07
N ALA A 14 -51.42 31.55 -20.26
CA ALA A 14 -51.29 30.18 -20.69
C ALA A 14 -49.81 29.84 -21.09
N LEU A 15 -49.06 30.78 -21.67
CA LEU A 15 -47.64 30.64 -21.98
C LEU A 15 -46.79 30.65 -20.69
N ALA A 16 -47.16 31.43 -19.65
CA ALA A 16 -46.47 31.42 -18.36
C ALA A 16 -46.73 30.14 -17.57
N ALA A 17 -47.93 29.55 -17.66
CA ALA A 17 -48.26 28.28 -17.00
C ALA A 17 -47.54 27.06 -17.64
N SER A 18 -47.30 27.06 -18.97
CA SER A 18 -46.55 25.99 -19.65
C SER A 18 -45.03 26.05 -19.40
N ALA A 19 -44.46 27.23 -19.09
CA ALA A 19 -43.07 27.37 -18.68
C ALA A 19 -42.79 26.91 -17.24
N ALA A 20 -43.80 26.89 -16.36
CA ALA A 20 -43.67 26.47 -14.97
C ALA A 20 -43.67 24.94 -14.76
N VAL A 21 -44.08 24.14 -15.77
CA VAL A 21 -44.08 22.66 -15.70
C VAL A 21 -42.80 22.08 -16.26
N ALA A 22 -41.95 22.83 -16.95
CA ALA A 22 -40.59 22.46 -17.31
C ALA A 22 -39.66 22.69 -16.12
N GLY A 23 -39.95 22.01 -15.00
CA GLY A 23 -39.03 21.92 -13.85
C GLY A 23 -37.69 21.37 -14.26
N PRO A 24 -36.62 21.62 -13.50
CA PRO A 24 -35.24 21.32 -13.86
C PRO A 24 -34.98 19.81 -13.89
N LEU A 25 -35.43 19.14 -14.96
CA LEU A 25 -35.04 17.74 -15.28
C LEU A 25 -33.60 17.61 -15.79
N GLY A 26 -32.88 18.75 -15.90
CA GLY A 26 -31.51 18.80 -16.42
C GLY A 26 -30.39 18.85 -15.38
N ALA A 27 -30.69 18.93 -14.07
CA ALA A 27 -29.67 19.23 -13.05
C ALA A 27 -29.01 18.00 -12.40
N GLN A 28 -29.33 16.78 -12.78
CA GLN A 28 -28.75 15.58 -12.18
C GLN A 28 -27.66 14.88 -13.00
N ALA A 29 -27.26 15.42 -14.12
CA ALA A 29 -26.27 14.80 -15.02
C ALA A 29 -24.84 15.38 -14.89
N GLN A 30 -24.59 16.33 -13.99
CA GLN A 30 -23.35 17.10 -13.99
C GLN A 30 -22.22 16.57 -13.08
N ASP A 31 -22.45 15.54 -12.23
CA ASP A 31 -21.45 15.11 -11.26
C ASP A 31 -20.55 13.93 -11.68
N ARG A 32 -20.67 13.45 -12.93
CA ARG A 32 -19.89 12.30 -13.40
C ARG A 32 -18.74 12.62 -14.35
N THR A 33 -18.51 13.86 -14.72
CA THR A 33 -17.69 14.18 -15.90
C THR A 33 -16.24 14.59 -15.62
N HIS A 34 -15.84 14.87 -14.39
CA HIS A 34 -14.48 15.35 -14.15
C HIS A 34 -13.40 14.26 -14.00
N PHE A 35 -13.77 13.04 -13.64
CA PHE A 35 -12.82 11.91 -13.55
C PHE A 35 -12.71 11.07 -14.83
N ALA A 36 -13.52 11.32 -15.87
CA ALA A 36 -13.72 10.39 -16.97
C ALA A 36 -12.77 10.56 -18.17
N ALA A 37 -11.91 11.58 -18.21
CA ALA A 37 -11.19 11.91 -19.45
C ALA A 37 -9.85 11.18 -19.65
N ARG A 38 -9.27 10.57 -18.61
CA ARG A 38 -7.97 9.87 -18.69
C ARG A 38 -7.79 8.86 -17.56
N PRO A 39 -6.92 7.84 -17.74
CA PRO A 39 -6.69 6.82 -16.73
C PRO A 39 -6.18 7.42 -15.40
N LEU A 40 -6.74 6.94 -14.29
CA LEU A 40 -6.18 7.17 -12.98
C LEU A 40 -4.90 6.35 -12.80
N ARG A 41 -3.83 6.98 -12.35
CA ARG A 41 -2.55 6.33 -12.11
C ARG A 41 -2.33 6.12 -10.63
N VAL A 42 -2.16 4.87 -10.20
CA VAL A 42 -1.79 4.51 -8.83
C VAL A 42 -0.31 4.10 -8.82
N VAL A 43 0.52 4.93 -8.22
CA VAL A 43 1.96 4.68 -8.08
C VAL A 43 2.20 3.79 -6.86
N VAL A 44 2.95 2.70 -7.05
CA VAL A 44 3.26 1.70 -6.03
C VAL A 44 4.76 1.72 -5.72
N PRO A 45 5.17 1.85 -4.45
CA PRO A 45 6.57 2.07 -4.06
C PRO A 45 7.47 0.83 -4.11
N PHE A 46 6.94 -0.32 -4.50
CA PHE A 46 7.68 -1.60 -4.48
C PHE A 46 7.52 -2.37 -5.80
N ALA A 47 8.36 -3.39 -5.97
CA ALA A 47 8.29 -4.28 -7.11
C ALA A 47 6.91 -4.97 -7.23
N ALA A 48 6.51 -5.26 -8.46
CA ALA A 48 5.28 -5.99 -8.75
C ALA A 48 5.26 -7.37 -8.09
N GLY A 49 4.07 -7.87 -7.77
CA GLY A 49 3.85 -9.18 -7.14
C GLY A 49 3.95 -9.18 -5.61
N GLY A 50 4.38 -8.08 -4.97
CA GLY A 50 4.31 -7.92 -3.52
C GLY A 50 2.93 -7.46 -3.04
N ALA A 51 2.72 -7.47 -1.71
CA ALA A 51 1.42 -7.14 -1.11
C ALA A 51 0.86 -5.78 -1.56
N THR A 52 1.69 -4.75 -1.61
CA THR A 52 1.27 -3.41 -2.01
C THR A 52 0.78 -3.38 -3.46
N ASP A 53 1.44 -4.12 -4.35
CA ASP A 53 1.03 -4.24 -5.76
C ASP A 53 -0.31 -4.97 -5.90
N VAL A 54 -0.49 -6.09 -5.19
CA VAL A 54 -1.76 -6.83 -5.18
C VAL A 54 -2.90 -5.96 -4.69
N ILE A 55 -2.71 -5.23 -3.58
CA ILE A 55 -3.69 -4.29 -3.04
C ILE A 55 -4.03 -3.20 -4.07
N ALA A 56 -3.00 -2.62 -4.71
CA ALA A 56 -3.20 -1.58 -5.73
C ALA A 56 -4.04 -2.08 -6.92
N ARG A 57 -3.80 -3.31 -7.38
CA ARG A 57 -4.55 -3.91 -8.50
C ARG A 57 -6.00 -4.20 -8.14
N VAL A 58 -6.25 -4.78 -6.95
CA VAL A 58 -7.61 -5.04 -6.47
C VAL A 58 -8.40 -3.74 -6.30
N LEU A 59 -7.78 -2.72 -5.71
CA LEU A 59 -8.39 -1.39 -5.59
C LEU A 59 -8.63 -0.76 -6.96
N GLY A 60 -7.62 -0.82 -7.84
CA GLY A 60 -7.69 -0.27 -9.19
C GLY A 60 -8.81 -0.87 -10.01
N GLU A 61 -9.01 -2.18 -9.93
CA GLU A 61 -10.12 -2.87 -10.58
C GLU A 61 -11.48 -2.34 -10.07
N ARG A 62 -11.66 -2.29 -8.74
CA ARG A 62 -12.90 -1.80 -8.13
C ARG A 62 -13.17 -0.31 -8.43
N MET A 63 -12.12 0.51 -8.38
CA MET A 63 -12.20 1.92 -8.75
C MET A 63 -12.53 2.09 -10.22
N GLY A 64 -11.91 1.30 -11.10
CA GLY A 64 -12.18 1.30 -12.53
C GLY A 64 -13.65 0.99 -12.84
N GLN A 65 -14.18 -0.05 -12.21
CA GLN A 65 -15.60 -0.41 -12.30
C GLN A 65 -16.52 0.73 -11.78
N ARG A 66 -16.16 1.36 -10.67
CA ARG A 66 -16.97 2.41 -10.04
C ARG A 66 -16.97 3.72 -10.82
N PHE A 67 -15.82 4.10 -11.37
CA PHE A 67 -15.63 5.38 -12.08
C PHE A 67 -15.84 5.28 -13.59
N GLY A 68 -15.93 4.06 -14.14
CA GLY A 68 -16.08 3.85 -15.58
C GLY A 68 -14.82 4.21 -16.37
N GLN A 69 -13.63 4.13 -15.74
CA GLN A 69 -12.34 4.46 -16.38
C GLN A 69 -11.24 3.49 -15.96
N SER A 70 -10.18 3.43 -16.77
CA SER A 70 -9.03 2.59 -16.47
C SER A 70 -8.24 3.12 -15.27
N VAL A 71 -7.76 2.21 -14.42
CA VAL A 71 -6.78 2.50 -13.38
C VAL A 71 -5.48 1.79 -13.71
N VAL A 72 -4.41 2.55 -13.87
CA VAL A 72 -3.07 2.04 -14.20
C VAL A 72 -2.24 1.94 -12.92
N VAL A 73 -1.79 0.75 -12.59
CA VAL A 73 -0.84 0.51 -11.49
C VAL A 73 0.58 0.66 -12.02
N ASP A 74 1.33 1.63 -11.49
CA ASP A 74 2.70 1.96 -11.88
C ASP A 74 3.68 1.67 -10.73
N ASN A 75 4.42 0.57 -10.85
CA ASN A 75 5.40 0.18 -9.85
C ASN A 75 6.70 0.99 -10.01
N LYS A 76 7.06 1.78 -9.00
CA LYS A 76 8.30 2.56 -8.93
C LYS A 76 9.10 2.18 -7.68
N PRO A 77 9.78 1.03 -7.71
CA PRO A 77 10.55 0.55 -6.57
C PRO A 77 11.84 1.35 -6.36
N GLY A 78 12.28 1.41 -5.11
CA GLY A 78 13.59 1.97 -4.75
C GLY A 78 13.53 2.94 -3.57
N ALA A 79 14.65 2.99 -2.83
CA ALA A 79 14.84 3.82 -1.64
C ALA A 79 13.65 3.76 -0.66
N ALA A 80 13.13 2.54 -0.40
CA ALA A 80 11.96 2.27 0.44
C ALA A 80 10.74 3.17 0.13
N GLY A 81 10.53 3.47 -1.15
CA GLY A 81 9.38 4.21 -1.64
C GLY A 81 9.61 5.71 -1.84
N LEU A 82 10.81 6.24 -1.61
CA LEU A 82 11.11 7.65 -1.90
C LEU A 82 10.93 7.97 -3.39
N ILE A 83 11.35 7.08 -4.30
CA ILE A 83 11.20 7.27 -5.74
C ILE A 83 9.71 7.40 -6.15
N ALA A 84 8.87 6.55 -5.58
CA ALA A 84 7.44 6.58 -5.83
C ALA A 84 6.78 7.84 -5.25
N GLY A 85 7.13 8.21 -4.02
CA GLY A 85 6.63 9.41 -3.36
C GLY A 85 7.01 10.69 -4.11
N GLU A 86 8.27 10.80 -4.53
CA GLU A 86 8.76 11.92 -5.35
C GLU A 86 7.99 12.04 -6.68
N ALA A 87 7.75 10.90 -7.35
CA ALA A 87 7.03 10.88 -8.62
C ALA A 87 5.59 11.40 -8.48
N VAL A 88 4.94 11.17 -7.33
CA VAL A 88 3.59 11.68 -7.05
C VAL A 88 3.64 13.13 -6.58
N ALA A 89 4.55 13.49 -5.69
CA ALA A 89 4.71 14.86 -5.21
C ALA A 89 5.01 15.86 -6.35
N LYS A 90 5.70 15.41 -7.41
CA LYS A 90 5.99 16.21 -8.61
C LYS A 90 4.94 16.09 -9.73
N ALA A 91 3.92 15.25 -9.56
CA ALA A 91 2.84 15.12 -10.54
C ALA A 91 1.93 16.35 -10.52
N GLN A 92 1.15 16.54 -11.59
CA GLN A 92 0.12 17.58 -11.62
C GLN A 92 -0.91 17.32 -10.50
N PRO A 93 -1.30 18.36 -9.73
CA PRO A 93 -2.23 18.20 -8.61
C PRO A 93 -3.70 18.15 -9.07
N ASP A 94 -3.99 17.34 -10.07
CA ASP A 94 -5.30 17.22 -10.73
C ASP A 94 -6.12 16.01 -10.23
N GLY A 95 -5.62 15.29 -9.23
CA GLY A 95 -6.26 14.12 -8.66
C GLY A 95 -6.11 12.83 -9.49
N MET A 96 -5.40 12.88 -10.64
CA MET A 96 -5.26 11.71 -11.53
C MET A 96 -4.03 10.84 -11.22
N THR A 97 -3.18 11.26 -10.28
CA THR A 97 -2.04 10.47 -9.81
C THR A 97 -2.08 10.33 -8.30
N ALA A 98 -2.18 9.10 -7.83
CA ALA A 98 -2.21 8.79 -6.39
C ALA A 98 -1.04 7.88 -6.01
N LEU A 99 -0.57 8.01 -4.77
CA LEU A 99 0.41 7.10 -4.16
C LEU A 99 -0.34 6.07 -3.29
N LEU A 100 -0.13 4.78 -3.53
CA LEU A 100 -0.41 3.79 -2.50
C LEU A 100 0.76 3.76 -1.52
N GLY A 101 0.78 4.74 -0.62
CA GLY A 101 1.87 4.94 0.33
C GLY A 101 1.93 3.86 1.40
N THR A 102 3.12 3.68 1.93
CA THR A 102 3.39 2.83 3.10
C THR A 102 4.01 3.68 4.20
N THR A 103 4.13 3.14 5.40
CA THR A 103 4.77 3.87 6.51
C THR A 103 6.19 4.33 6.15
N SER A 104 6.95 3.53 5.38
CA SER A 104 8.28 3.95 4.95
C SER A 104 8.25 5.19 4.06
N SER A 105 7.43 5.21 3.01
CA SER A 105 7.32 6.34 2.10
C SER A 105 6.64 7.57 2.70
N MET A 106 5.74 7.38 3.69
CA MET A 106 4.94 8.46 4.27
C MET A 106 5.50 9.00 5.60
N LEU A 107 6.38 8.26 6.26
CA LEU A 107 6.86 8.63 7.59
C LEU A 107 8.34 8.33 7.80
N THR A 108 8.74 7.04 7.79
CA THR A 108 10.05 6.58 8.28
C THR A 108 11.21 7.22 7.52
N ASN A 109 11.09 7.35 6.20
CA ASN A 109 12.15 7.91 5.36
C ASN A 109 12.48 9.36 5.70
N LYS A 110 11.52 10.14 6.19
CA LYS A 110 11.75 11.53 6.65
C LYS A 110 12.79 11.60 7.78
N TYR A 111 12.87 10.58 8.60
CA TYR A 111 13.77 10.52 9.76
C TYR A 111 15.07 9.75 9.49
N LEU A 112 15.08 8.86 8.49
CA LEU A 112 16.24 8.05 8.15
C LEU A 112 17.19 8.73 7.16
N TYR A 113 16.67 9.56 6.28
CA TYR A 113 17.48 10.23 5.27
C TYR A 113 17.75 11.69 5.67
N LYS A 114 19.00 12.13 5.53
CA LYS A 114 19.39 13.53 5.78
C LYS A 114 18.64 14.53 4.90
N LYS A 115 18.26 14.10 3.69
CA LYS A 115 17.49 14.90 2.74
C LYS A 115 16.57 13.98 1.96
N THR A 116 15.28 14.30 1.94
CA THR A 116 14.26 13.63 1.13
C THR A 116 13.84 14.50 -0.04
N PRO A 117 13.49 13.91 -1.20
CA PRO A 117 13.09 14.68 -2.38
C PRO A 117 11.68 15.28 -2.28
N TYR A 118 10.91 14.95 -1.26
CA TYR A 118 9.60 15.51 -0.91
C TYR A 118 9.37 15.43 0.60
N ASP A 119 8.46 16.25 1.11
CA ASP A 119 7.93 16.13 2.47
C ASP A 119 6.52 15.53 2.40
N PRO A 120 6.31 14.31 2.94
CA PRO A 120 5.01 13.64 2.87
C PRO A 120 3.88 14.38 3.60
N LEU A 121 4.20 15.32 4.50
CA LEU A 121 3.21 16.08 5.26
C LEU A 121 2.73 17.34 4.52
N THR A 122 3.54 17.90 3.63
CA THR A 122 3.25 19.14 2.89
C THR A 122 3.00 18.92 1.41
N ASP A 123 3.69 17.96 0.79
CA ASP A 123 3.69 17.77 -0.65
C ASP A 123 2.69 16.69 -1.10
N LEU A 124 2.11 15.94 -0.15
CA LEU A 124 1.10 14.92 -0.42
C LEU A 124 -0.15 15.17 0.43
N THR A 125 -1.33 14.99 -0.17
CA THR A 125 -2.61 15.06 0.54
C THR A 125 -3.07 13.64 0.89
N PRO A 126 -3.09 13.24 2.19
CA PRO A 126 -3.63 11.94 2.60
C PRO A 126 -5.12 11.84 2.29
N LEU A 127 -5.54 10.79 1.59
CA LEU A 127 -6.95 10.55 1.24
C LEU A 127 -7.61 9.60 2.23
N VAL A 128 -7.05 8.41 2.38
CA VAL A 128 -7.65 7.35 3.20
C VAL A 128 -6.59 6.31 3.61
N ARG A 129 -6.75 5.73 4.79
CA ARG A 129 -5.99 4.53 5.17
C ARG A 129 -6.70 3.29 4.60
N VAL A 130 -6.07 2.66 3.60
CA VAL A 130 -6.63 1.50 2.90
C VAL A 130 -6.73 0.28 3.82
N CYS A 131 -5.66 -0.05 4.53
CA CYS A 131 -5.63 -1.19 5.45
C CYS A 131 -4.54 -1.04 6.52
N LEU A 132 -4.60 -1.91 7.51
CA LEU A 132 -3.49 -2.24 8.40
C LEU A 132 -3.00 -3.64 8.02
N ALA A 133 -1.72 -3.77 7.74
CA ALA A 133 -1.10 -5.02 7.34
C ALA A 133 -0.10 -5.46 8.41
N PRO A 134 -0.46 -6.41 9.29
CA PRO A 134 0.50 -7.04 10.17
C PRO A 134 1.57 -7.73 9.35
N ILE A 135 2.83 -7.69 9.82
CA ILE A 135 3.92 -8.42 9.21
C ILE A 135 4.35 -9.57 10.13
N ALA A 136 4.82 -10.65 9.53
CA ALA A 136 5.30 -11.82 10.25
C ALA A 136 6.82 -11.94 10.12
N LEU A 137 7.47 -12.29 11.22
CA LEU A 137 8.82 -12.83 11.23
C LEU A 137 8.74 -14.27 10.73
N VAL A 138 9.44 -14.56 9.66
CA VAL A 138 9.53 -15.91 9.11
C VAL A 138 10.96 -16.37 9.00
N VAL A 139 11.13 -17.67 9.09
CA VAL A 139 12.38 -18.38 8.81
C VAL A 139 12.13 -19.47 7.78
N THR A 140 13.17 -19.91 7.07
CA THR A 140 13.10 -21.09 6.19
C THR A 140 12.84 -22.34 7.03
N ALA A 141 12.17 -23.33 6.44
CA ALA A 141 11.75 -24.55 7.16
C ALA A 141 12.91 -25.37 7.75
N ASP A 142 14.10 -25.26 7.16
CA ASP A 142 15.33 -25.95 7.56
C ASP A 142 16.05 -25.29 8.74
N THR A 143 15.58 -24.14 9.25
CA THR A 143 16.17 -23.51 10.43
C THR A 143 15.80 -24.26 11.72
N PRO A 144 16.67 -24.29 12.73
CA PRO A 144 16.40 -25.01 13.97
C PRO A 144 15.29 -24.36 14.83
N ALA A 145 15.09 -23.05 14.71
CA ALA A 145 14.15 -22.30 15.54
C ALA A 145 12.67 -22.63 15.20
N GLN A 146 11.90 -23.06 16.20
CA GLN A 146 10.48 -23.37 16.08
C GLN A 146 9.57 -22.24 16.63
N ASN A 147 10.12 -21.37 17.47
CA ASN A 147 9.42 -20.26 18.13
C ASN A 147 10.38 -19.08 18.31
N LEU A 148 9.88 -17.95 18.82
CA LEU A 148 10.68 -16.73 18.97
C LEU A 148 11.82 -16.89 19.98
N GLN A 149 11.63 -17.65 21.07
CA GLN A 149 12.68 -17.87 22.08
C GLN A 149 13.85 -18.68 21.49
N GLU A 150 13.54 -19.76 20.76
CA GLU A 150 14.56 -20.54 20.07
C GLU A 150 15.24 -19.74 18.95
N PHE A 151 14.50 -18.87 18.28
CA PHE A 151 15.05 -17.95 17.29
C PHE A 151 16.07 -17.00 17.92
N MET A 152 15.74 -16.38 19.05
CA MET A 152 16.65 -15.46 19.76
C MET A 152 17.91 -16.18 20.20
N ALA A 153 17.79 -17.39 20.73
CA ALA A 153 18.95 -18.22 21.10
C ALA A 153 19.81 -18.60 19.88
N TRP A 154 19.16 -18.97 18.77
CA TRP A 154 19.85 -19.34 17.53
C TRP A 154 20.61 -18.16 16.91
N ILE A 155 20.00 -16.97 16.79
CA ILE A 155 20.68 -15.81 16.23
C ILE A 155 21.87 -15.36 17.08
N GLN A 156 21.76 -15.47 18.41
CA GLN A 156 22.84 -15.18 19.34
C GLN A 156 24.00 -16.17 19.17
N ALA A 157 23.72 -17.47 19.09
CA ALA A 157 24.74 -18.50 18.88
C ALA A 157 25.45 -18.35 17.52
N MET A 158 24.76 -17.80 16.53
CA MET A 158 25.27 -17.61 15.16
C MET A 158 25.80 -16.19 14.91
N LYS A 159 26.12 -15.45 15.96
CA LYS A 159 26.56 -14.04 15.90
C LYS A 159 27.48 -13.75 14.72
N GLY A 160 27.12 -12.74 13.92
CA GLY A 160 27.88 -12.27 12.75
C GLY A 160 27.84 -13.20 11.51
N LYS A 161 27.12 -14.35 11.59
CA LYS A 161 27.05 -15.33 10.50
C LYS A 161 25.73 -15.38 9.77
N LEU A 162 24.71 -14.68 10.27
CA LEU A 162 23.38 -14.68 9.70
C LEU A 162 23.09 -13.39 8.95
N SER A 163 22.24 -13.53 7.94
CA SER A 163 21.63 -12.38 7.24
C SER A 163 20.11 -12.48 7.31
N TYR A 164 19.46 -11.33 7.22
CA TYR A 164 18.03 -11.23 7.12
C TYR A 164 17.60 -10.36 5.94
N GLY A 165 16.51 -10.76 5.29
CA GLY A 165 15.89 -10.01 4.20
C GLY A 165 14.83 -9.02 4.70
N SER A 166 14.76 -7.85 4.07
CA SER A 166 13.64 -6.94 4.19
C SER A 166 13.24 -6.37 2.83
N TYR A 167 12.02 -5.86 2.74
CA TYR A 167 11.49 -5.26 1.51
C TYR A 167 11.97 -3.81 1.27
N GLY A 168 13.01 -3.37 1.96
CA GLY A 168 13.71 -2.10 1.72
C GLY A 168 14.25 -1.44 2.99
N ILE A 169 15.21 -0.56 2.80
CA ILE A 169 15.81 0.25 3.89
C ILE A 169 14.72 1.17 4.46
N GLY A 170 14.54 1.17 5.77
CA GLY A 170 13.49 1.96 6.44
C GLY A 170 12.12 1.28 6.45
N SER A 171 12.01 0.06 5.90
CA SER A 171 10.78 -0.72 6.02
C SER A 171 10.59 -1.25 7.46
N HIS A 172 9.34 -1.52 7.85
CA HIS A 172 9.06 -2.16 9.14
C HIS A 172 9.81 -3.48 9.31
N GLY A 173 9.95 -4.25 8.23
CA GLY A 173 10.70 -5.50 8.26
C GLY A 173 12.16 -5.30 8.62
N GLN A 174 12.81 -4.28 8.05
CA GLN A 174 14.17 -3.93 8.45
C GLN A 174 14.25 -3.50 9.91
N LEU A 175 13.43 -2.52 10.29
CA LEU A 175 13.49 -1.96 11.66
C LEU A 175 13.30 -3.06 12.71
N ALA A 176 12.31 -3.93 12.52
CA ALA A 176 12.05 -5.03 13.45
C ALA A 176 13.19 -6.05 13.50
N CYS A 177 13.74 -6.48 12.36
CA CYS A 177 14.87 -7.40 12.35
C CYS A 177 16.15 -6.77 12.90
N THR A 178 16.37 -5.46 12.67
CA THR A 178 17.49 -4.73 13.29
C THR A 178 17.35 -4.75 14.82
N THR A 179 16.15 -4.42 15.33
CA THR A 179 15.89 -4.46 16.77
C THR A 179 16.11 -5.88 17.36
N LEU A 180 15.62 -6.92 16.68
CA LEU A 180 15.86 -8.31 17.12
C LEU A 180 17.35 -8.67 17.12
N SER A 181 18.10 -8.21 16.11
CA SER A 181 19.56 -8.41 16.04
C SER A 181 20.29 -7.71 17.16
N GLU A 182 19.90 -6.48 17.49
CA GLU A 182 20.49 -5.69 18.57
C GLU A 182 20.18 -6.31 19.95
N VAL A 183 18.90 -6.59 20.21
CA VAL A 183 18.44 -7.20 21.47
C VAL A 183 19.07 -8.58 21.70
N GLY A 184 19.18 -9.38 20.65
CA GLY A 184 19.83 -10.69 20.67
C GLY A 184 21.36 -10.64 20.63
N GLY A 185 21.97 -9.46 20.45
CA GLY A 185 23.43 -9.34 20.28
C GLY A 185 23.98 -10.13 19.10
N ALA A 186 23.17 -10.31 18.04
CA ALA A 186 23.39 -11.28 16.97
C ALA A 186 24.24 -10.75 15.81
N ASP A 187 24.33 -9.43 15.62
CA ASP A 187 25.10 -8.79 14.56
C ASP A 187 24.75 -9.34 13.15
N MET A 188 23.44 -9.37 12.86
CA MET A 188 22.94 -9.91 11.59
C MET A 188 23.15 -8.92 10.43
N THR A 189 23.57 -9.42 9.27
CA THR A 189 23.70 -8.59 8.05
C THR A 189 22.36 -8.37 7.38
N HIS A 190 22.02 -7.10 7.11
CA HIS A 190 20.80 -6.74 6.38
C HIS A 190 20.97 -6.91 4.86
N VAL A 191 20.03 -7.61 4.23
CA VAL A 191 19.88 -7.71 2.78
C VAL A 191 18.62 -6.96 2.35
N ALA A 192 18.81 -5.82 1.69
CA ALA A 192 17.71 -4.96 1.26
C ALA A 192 17.18 -5.32 -0.12
N TYR A 193 15.91 -5.69 -0.21
CA TYR A 193 15.21 -5.98 -1.47
C TYR A 193 14.37 -4.78 -1.92
N LYS A 194 14.01 -4.75 -3.22
CA LYS A 194 13.13 -3.71 -3.79
C LYS A 194 11.63 -4.01 -3.60
N GLY A 195 11.27 -4.77 -2.56
CA GLY A 195 9.93 -5.19 -2.23
C GLY A 195 9.87 -6.62 -1.66
N GLU A 196 8.67 -7.08 -1.30
CA GLU A 196 8.48 -8.40 -0.70
C GLU A 196 8.69 -9.55 -1.70
N ALA A 197 8.27 -9.40 -2.95
CA ALA A 197 8.34 -10.49 -3.93
C ALA A 197 9.78 -11.01 -4.14
N PRO A 198 10.80 -10.18 -4.42
CA PRO A 198 12.18 -10.68 -4.55
C PRO A 198 12.74 -11.21 -3.22
N MET A 199 12.36 -10.64 -2.07
CA MET A 199 12.76 -11.19 -0.76
C MET A 199 12.21 -12.61 -0.55
N VAL A 200 10.93 -12.83 -0.88
CA VAL A 200 10.30 -14.15 -0.76
C VAL A 200 10.96 -15.18 -1.68
N GLN A 201 11.33 -14.80 -2.90
CA GLN A 201 12.06 -15.70 -3.79
C GLN A 201 13.40 -16.17 -3.18
N ASP A 202 14.16 -15.25 -2.58
CA ASP A 202 15.43 -15.57 -1.96
C ASP A 202 15.30 -16.36 -0.65
N LEU A 203 14.21 -16.14 0.11
CA LEU A 203 13.84 -17.00 1.24
C LEU A 203 13.57 -18.44 0.77
N LEU A 204 12.74 -18.60 -0.28
CA LEU A 204 12.41 -19.91 -0.84
C LEU A 204 13.63 -20.60 -1.49
N GLY A 205 14.55 -19.82 -2.03
CA GLY A 205 15.81 -20.27 -2.60
C GLY A 205 16.90 -20.51 -1.56
N GLY A 206 16.66 -20.22 -0.27
CA GLY A 206 17.64 -20.40 0.81
C GLY A 206 18.80 -19.41 0.81
N GLN A 207 18.73 -18.34 -0.02
CA GLN A 207 19.78 -17.29 -0.08
C GLN A 207 19.82 -16.46 1.21
N VAL A 208 18.66 -16.23 1.80
CA VAL A 208 18.49 -15.69 3.17
C VAL A 208 17.58 -16.62 3.95
N LYS A 209 17.85 -16.79 5.24
CA LYS A 209 17.08 -17.72 6.09
C LYS A 209 16.05 -17.02 6.97
N ILE A 210 16.15 -15.72 7.11
CA ILE A 210 15.31 -14.88 7.98
C ILE A 210 14.72 -13.77 7.13
N GLY A 211 13.43 -13.52 7.29
CA GLY A 211 12.75 -12.41 6.63
C GLY A 211 11.55 -11.92 7.41
N MET A 212 11.11 -10.72 7.09
CA MET A 212 9.92 -10.16 7.69
C MET A 212 9.09 -9.44 6.62
N GLY A 213 7.84 -9.84 6.47
CA GLY A 213 6.95 -9.33 5.43
C GLY A 213 5.48 -9.52 5.75
N SER A 214 4.61 -9.06 4.86
CA SER A 214 3.15 -9.17 5.02
C SER A 214 2.65 -10.59 4.87
N LEU A 215 1.55 -10.91 5.55
CA LEU A 215 0.91 -12.22 5.40
C LEU A 215 0.37 -12.45 3.99
N LEU A 216 0.02 -11.40 3.27
CA LEU A 216 -0.43 -11.52 1.88
C LEU A 216 0.65 -12.15 0.98
N SER A 217 1.91 -11.83 1.24
CA SER A 217 3.05 -12.39 0.48
C SER A 217 3.59 -13.71 1.05
N LEU A 218 3.34 -14.01 2.34
CA LEU A 218 4.01 -15.12 3.03
C LEU A 218 3.09 -16.31 3.30
N LYS A 219 1.76 -16.09 3.44
CA LYS A 219 0.80 -17.09 3.93
C LYS A 219 0.83 -18.40 3.14
N SER A 220 0.80 -18.34 1.82
CA SER A 220 0.81 -19.54 0.98
C SER A 220 2.08 -20.40 1.16
N HIS A 221 3.21 -19.77 1.42
CA HIS A 221 4.48 -20.46 1.66
C HIS A 221 4.58 -21.03 3.07
N ILE A 222 3.93 -20.36 4.05
CA ILE A 222 3.79 -20.88 5.41
C ILE A 222 2.89 -22.11 5.40
N ASP A 223 1.72 -22.05 4.73
CA ASP A 223 0.80 -23.19 4.60
C ASP A 223 1.43 -24.38 3.86
N ALA A 224 2.29 -24.11 2.89
CA ALA A 224 3.04 -25.12 2.18
C ALA A 224 4.24 -25.69 2.97
N GLY A 225 4.46 -25.22 4.21
CA GLY A 225 5.55 -25.66 5.06
C GLY A 225 6.96 -25.26 4.58
N LYS A 226 7.06 -24.34 3.60
CA LYS A 226 8.34 -23.84 3.09
C LYS A 226 8.97 -22.77 3.99
N LEU A 227 8.10 -22.00 4.64
CA LEU A 227 8.46 -20.98 5.62
C LEU A 227 7.76 -21.28 6.94
N ARG A 228 8.37 -20.90 8.05
CA ARG A 228 7.77 -20.96 9.39
C ARG A 228 7.61 -19.55 9.93
N ALA A 229 6.39 -19.17 10.33
CA ALA A 229 6.13 -17.92 11.03
C ALA A 229 6.39 -18.11 12.53
N LEU A 230 7.18 -17.22 13.12
CA LEU A 230 7.56 -17.28 14.54
C LEU A 230 6.80 -16.27 15.40
N ALA A 231 6.50 -15.10 14.84
CA ALA A 231 5.71 -14.07 15.52
C ALA A 231 5.11 -13.12 14.49
N VAL A 232 4.02 -12.44 14.88
CA VAL A 232 3.38 -11.37 14.09
C VAL A 232 3.41 -10.05 14.84
N THR A 233 3.46 -8.94 14.09
CA THR A 233 3.30 -7.60 14.67
C THR A 233 1.83 -7.29 14.93
N GLY A 234 1.59 -6.40 15.90
CA GLY A 234 0.25 -5.93 16.23
C GLY A 234 -0.16 -6.32 17.66
N PRO A 235 -1.26 -5.76 18.17
CA PRO A 235 -1.72 -5.97 19.53
C PRO A 235 -2.46 -7.30 19.75
N ARG A 236 -2.76 -8.03 18.69
CA ARG A 236 -3.50 -9.31 18.72
C ARG A 236 -3.01 -10.23 17.61
N ARG A 237 -3.13 -11.52 17.82
CA ARG A 237 -2.92 -12.54 16.78
C ARG A 237 -3.80 -12.28 15.57
N VAL A 238 -3.33 -12.67 14.41
CA VAL A 238 -4.10 -12.51 13.17
C VAL A 238 -4.92 -13.76 12.86
N PRO A 239 -6.19 -13.62 12.46
CA PRO A 239 -7.06 -14.77 12.18
C PRO A 239 -6.50 -15.72 11.10
N LEU A 240 -5.67 -15.22 10.20
CA LEU A 240 -5.02 -16.03 9.16
C LEU A 240 -3.93 -16.96 9.71
N LEU A 241 -3.38 -16.69 10.90
CA LEU A 241 -2.36 -17.47 11.58
C LEU A 241 -2.66 -17.49 13.09
N PRO A 242 -3.74 -18.18 13.53
CA PRO A 242 -4.23 -18.11 14.91
C PRO A 242 -3.24 -18.71 15.93
N ASP A 243 -2.40 -19.64 15.49
CA ASP A 243 -1.42 -20.31 16.33
C ASP A 243 -0.11 -19.53 16.48
N VAL A 244 0.12 -18.52 15.62
CA VAL A 244 1.34 -17.70 15.67
C VAL A 244 1.13 -16.55 16.66
N PRO A 245 1.97 -16.44 17.69
CA PRO A 245 1.85 -15.39 18.71
C PRO A 245 2.21 -14.02 18.13
N THR A 246 1.77 -12.98 18.81
CA THR A 246 2.35 -11.65 18.62
C THR A 246 3.73 -11.55 19.27
N PHE A 247 4.53 -10.57 18.86
CA PHE A 247 5.80 -10.28 19.54
C PHE A 247 5.64 -9.91 21.03
N ALA A 248 4.46 -9.44 21.43
CA ALA A 248 4.17 -9.09 22.82
C ALA A 248 3.79 -10.32 23.67
N GLU A 249 3.31 -11.40 23.03
CA GLU A 249 2.96 -12.66 23.71
C GLU A 249 4.15 -13.62 23.80
N ALA A 250 5.13 -13.50 22.90
CA ALA A 250 6.25 -14.41 22.78
C ALA A 250 7.51 -13.89 23.51
#